data_82ec28f144bbb9981a2bf4a40e334146
#
_entry.id   82ec28f144bbb9981a2bf4a40e334146
#
_cell.length_a   1.000
_cell.length_b   1.000
_cell.length_c   1.000
_cell.angle_alpha   90.00
_cell.angle_beta   90.00
_cell.angle_gamma   90.00
#
_symmetry.space_group_name_H-M   'P 1'
#
loop_
_entity.id
_entity.type
_entity.pdbx_description
1 polymer ?
#
loop_
_entity_poly.entity_id
_entity_poly.type
_entity_poly.pdbx_seq_one_letter_code
_entity_poly.pdbx_strand_id
1 'polypeptide(L)'
;MVITDVCIDEYTSHGHCGIVHEGRILNDETLNCLQAMALSHAEAGVDMVAPSDMMDGRVAAIRQALDQRGLSEMPIMAYSAKYASSLYAPFRDAAFSSPSFGDRQSYQMDAANAREA
;
A
#
# COMPACT_ATOMS: atom_id res chain seq x y z
N MET A 1 4.85 -21.00 1.69
CA MET A 1 4.35 -19.82 0.94
C MET A 1 4.57 -18.59 1.78
N VAL A 2 5.27 -17.60 1.24
CA VAL A 2 5.52 -16.29 1.88
C VAL A 2 4.82 -15.22 1.06
N ILE A 3 3.90 -14.50 1.69
CA ILE A 3 3.17 -13.38 1.08
C ILE A 3 3.58 -12.13 1.85
N THR A 4 4.08 -11.11 1.15
CA THR A 4 4.56 -9.88 1.79
C THR A 4 3.62 -8.71 1.53
N ASP A 5 3.33 -7.97 2.57
CA ASP A 5 2.62 -6.69 2.47
C ASP A 5 3.49 -5.66 1.73
N VAL A 6 2.89 -4.86 0.86
CA VAL A 6 3.55 -3.75 0.18
C VAL A 6 2.82 -2.47 0.59
N CYS A 7 3.35 -1.84 1.62
CA CYS A 7 2.88 -0.56 2.16
C CYS A 7 4.02 0.12 2.89
N ILE A 8 4.07 1.44 2.88
CA ILE A 8 5.19 2.21 3.44
C ILE A 8 4.90 2.88 4.78
N ASP A 9 3.73 2.68 5.38
CA ASP A 9 3.33 3.38 6.61
C ASP A 9 4.24 3.10 7.81
N GLU A 10 4.74 1.86 7.96
CA GLU A 10 5.71 1.48 9.02
C GLU A 10 7.08 2.14 8.86
N TYR A 11 7.40 2.62 7.68
CA TYR A 11 8.69 3.29 7.37
C TYR A 11 8.59 4.81 7.35
N THR A 12 7.40 5.37 7.60
CA THR A 12 7.15 6.81 7.61
C THR A 12 7.04 7.34 9.02
N SER A 13 7.57 8.52 9.28
CA SER A 13 7.46 9.18 10.60
C SER A 13 6.05 9.66 10.92
N HIS A 14 5.18 9.74 9.91
CA HIS A 14 3.81 10.24 10.02
C HIS A 14 2.73 9.16 10.00
N GLY A 15 3.09 7.88 9.75
CA GLY A 15 2.16 6.74 9.76
C GLY A 15 1.18 6.68 8.58
N HIS A 16 1.31 7.52 7.57
CA HIS A 16 0.52 7.41 6.34
C HIS A 16 1.15 6.45 5.34
N CYS A 17 0.29 5.79 4.54
CA CYS A 17 0.70 4.81 3.51
C CYS A 17 1.22 5.48 2.22
N GLY A 18 1.67 6.72 2.26
CA GLY A 18 2.15 7.44 1.09
C GLY A 18 3.15 8.54 1.44
N ILE A 19 3.83 9.04 0.42
CA ILE A 19 4.70 10.21 0.52
C ILE A 19 3.84 11.44 0.87
N VAL A 20 4.28 12.21 1.86
CA VAL A 20 3.58 13.43 2.29
C VAL A 20 4.38 14.67 1.90
N HIS A 21 3.71 15.63 1.28
CA HIS A 21 4.24 16.96 1.03
C HIS A 21 3.17 18.02 1.38
N GLU A 22 3.52 18.99 2.22
CA GLU A 22 2.61 20.05 2.67
C GLU A 22 1.25 19.53 3.19
N GLY A 23 1.28 18.42 3.94
CA GLY A 23 0.07 17.81 4.52
C GLY A 23 -0.81 17.04 3.52
N ARG A 24 -0.33 16.79 2.30
CA ARG A 24 -1.03 16.01 1.28
C ARG A 24 -0.28 14.74 0.94
N ILE A 25 -1.02 13.67 0.68
CA ILE A 25 -0.47 12.43 0.14
C ILE A 25 -0.23 12.61 -1.36
N LEU A 26 0.99 12.33 -1.80
CA LEU A 26 1.37 12.37 -3.21
C LEU A 26 1.25 10.95 -3.80
N ASN A 27 0.16 10.70 -4.51
CA ASN A 27 -0.14 9.38 -5.06
C ASN A 27 0.96 8.86 -5.99
N ASP A 28 1.28 9.63 -7.02
CA ASP A 28 2.16 9.18 -8.10
C ASP A 28 3.61 8.99 -7.64
N GLU A 29 4.09 9.86 -6.75
CA GLU A 29 5.41 9.70 -6.12
C GLU A 29 5.46 8.46 -5.24
N THR A 30 4.35 8.15 -4.56
CA THR A 30 4.24 6.95 -3.74
C THR A 30 4.33 5.67 -4.58
N LEU A 31 3.79 5.66 -5.80
CA LEU A 31 3.85 4.50 -6.69
C LEU A 31 5.30 4.06 -6.94
N ASN A 32 6.24 4.99 -7.06
CA ASN A 32 7.66 4.65 -7.25
C ASN A 32 8.24 3.89 -6.05
N CYS A 33 7.85 4.27 -4.84
CA CYS A 33 8.28 3.58 -3.62
C CYS A 33 7.68 2.17 -3.54
N LEU A 34 6.39 2.03 -3.89
CA LEU A 34 5.70 0.74 -3.88
C LEU A 34 6.28 -0.23 -4.93
N GLN A 35 6.64 0.28 -6.11
CA GLN A 35 7.34 -0.50 -7.14
C GLN A 35 8.69 -1.01 -6.64
N ALA A 36 9.50 -0.13 -6.05
CA ALA A 36 10.81 -0.50 -5.51
C ALA A 36 10.69 -1.53 -4.38
N MET A 37 9.72 -1.36 -3.49
CA MET A 37 9.45 -2.31 -2.39
C MET A 37 9.01 -3.68 -2.94
N ALA A 38 8.05 -3.72 -3.87
CA ALA A 38 7.58 -4.96 -4.46
C ALA A 38 8.70 -5.73 -5.20
N LEU A 39 9.57 -4.99 -5.91
CA LEU A 39 10.75 -5.57 -6.56
C LEU A 39 11.72 -6.17 -5.53
N SER A 40 12.03 -5.45 -4.44
CA SER A 40 12.94 -5.94 -3.42
C SER A 40 12.41 -7.21 -2.75
N HIS A 41 11.11 -7.29 -2.49
CA HIS A 41 10.45 -8.48 -1.96
C HIS A 41 10.55 -9.66 -2.94
N ALA A 42 10.23 -9.41 -4.20
CA ALA A 42 10.29 -10.44 -5.25
C ALA A 42 11.73 -10.97 -5.45
N GLU A 43 12.73 -10.09 -5.46
CA GLU A 43 14.15 -10.45 -5.55
C GLU A 43 14.62 -11.22 -4.30
N ALA A 44 14.02 -11.00 -3.14
CA ALA A 44 14.27 -11.77 -1.91
C ALA A 44 13.64 -13.18 -1.94
N GLY A 45 12.80 -13.50 -2.95
CA GLY A 45 12.25 -14.83 -3.14
C GLY A 45 10.90 -15.07 -2.47
N VAL A 46 10.07 -14.05 -2.31
CA VAL A 46 8.69 -14.25 -1.85
C VAL A 46 7.84 -14.95 -2.91
N ASP A 47 6.79 -15.61 -2.49
CA ASP A 47 5.87 -16.30 -3.39
C ASP A 47 4.79 -15.35 -3.98
N MET A 48 4.51 -14.22 -3.31
CA MET A 48 3.47 -13.28 -3.70
C MET A 48 3.67 -11.91 -3.03
N VAL A 49 3.37 -10.82 -3.73
CA VAL A 49 3.32 -9.47 -3.17
C VAL A 49 1.88 -9.01 -2.98
N ALA A 50 1.58 -8.33 -1.87
CA ALA A 50 0.22 -7.97 -1.48
C ALA A 50 0.09 -6.46 -1.15
N PRO A 51 -0.09 -5.58 -2.15
CA PRO A 51 -0.21 -4.14 -1.92
C PRO A 51 -1.49 -3.80 -1.15
N SER A 52 -1.32 -3.17 0.02
CA SER A 52 -2.39 -2.79 0.94
C SER A 52 -2.52 -1.27 1.16
N ASP A 53 -1.77 -0.47 0.42
CA ASP A 53 -1.62 0.97 0.59
C ASP A 53 -2.81 1.81 0.11
N MET A 54 -3.56 1.33 -0.87
CA MET A 54 -4.71 1.97 -1.52
C MET A 54 -4.37 3.17 -2.43
N MET A 55 -3.12 3.31 -2.86
CA MET A 55 -2.79 4.32 -3.88
C MET A 55 -3.41 3.96 -5.24
N ASP A 56 -3.91 4.97 -5.94
CA ASP A 56 -4.52 4.77 -7.26
C ASP A 56 -3.45 4.33 -8.28
N GLY A 57 -3.79 3.33 -9.10
CA GLY A 57 -2.88 2.80 -10.13
C GLY A 57 -1.78 1.87 -9.63
N ARG A 58 -1.66 1.58 -8.31
CA ARG A 58 -0.57 0.80 -7.72
C ARG A 58 -0.40 -0.60 -8.30
N VAL A 59 -1.50 -1.30 -8.58
CA VAL A 59 -1.43 -2.68 -9.11
C VAL A 59 -0.81 -2.69 -10.50
N ALA A 60 -1.22 -1.76 -11.37
CA ALA A 60 -0.63 -1.61 -12.70
C ALA A 60 0.85 -1.22 -12.62
N ALA A 61 1.20 -0.29 -11.74
CA ALA A 61 2.58 0.15 -11.55
C ALA A 61 3.48 -1.00 -11.07
N ILE A 62 3.07 -1.75 -10.04
CA ILE A 62 3.80 -2.91 -9.52
C ILE A 62 3.92 -4.00 -10.60
N ARG A 63 2.83 -4.31 -11.31
CA ARG A 63 2.85 -5.31 -12.39
C ARG A 63 3.86 -4.93 -13.46
N GLN A 64 3.84 -3.68 -13.91
CA GLN A 64 4.80 -3.19 -14.90
C GLN A 64 6.25 -3.31 -14.43
N ALA A 65 6.53 -2.95 -13.19
CA ALA A 65 7.88 -3.04 -12.62
C ALA A 65 8.39 -4.48 -12.56
N LEU A 66 7.54 -5.42 -12.10
CA LEU A 66 7.86 -6.84 -12.05
C LEU A 66 8.11 -7.41 -13.45
N ASP A 67 7.27 -7.08 -14.44
CA ASP A 67 7.41 -7.54 -15.82
C ASP A 67 8.72 -7.06 -16.47
N GLN A 68 9.09 -5.80 -16.24
CA GLN A 68 10.37 -5.23 -16.72
C GLN A 68 11.60 -5.93 -16.13
N ARG A 69 11.46 -6.58 -14.98
CA ARG A 69 12.50 -7.37 -14.34
C ARG A 69 12.44 -8.87 -14.70
N GLY A 70 11.54 -9.27 -15.61
CA GLY A 70 11.35 -10.67 -15.99
C GLY A 70 10.60 -11.51 -14.95
N LEU A 71 9.89 -10.87 -14.02
CA LEU A 71 9.13 -11.51 -12.95
C LEU A 71 7.63 -11.54 -13.26
N SER A 72 7.27 -11.86 -14.51
CA SER A 72 5.88 -11.86 -15.00
C SER A 72 4.97 -12.84 -14.26
N GLU A 73 5.54 -13.94 -13.75
CA GLU A 73 4.81 -14.98 -13.02
C GLU A 73 4.61 -14.64 -11.52
N MET A 74 5.19 -13.53 -11.01
CA MET A 74 5.01 -13.11 -9.62
C MET A 74 3.57 -12.70 -9.37
N PRO A 75 2.80 -13.41 -8.52
CA PRO A 75 1.42 -13.06 -8.23
C PRO A 75 1.32 -11.76 -7.43
N ILE A 76 0.23 -11.01 -7.67
CA ILE A 76 -0.12 -9.82 -6.91
C ILE A 76 -1.49 -10.04 -6.26
N MET A 77 -1.55 -10.03 -4.93
CA MET A 77 -2.80 -10.09 -4.16
C MET A 77 -3.16 -8.68 -3.68
N ALA A 78 -3.91 -7.94 -4.50
CA ALA A 78 -4.32 -6.58 -4.16
C ALA A 78 -5.43 -6.54 -3.11
N TYR A 79 -5.32 -5.61 -2.16
CA TYR A 79 -6.43 -5.23 -1.29
C TYR A 79 -7.40 -4.37 -2.10
N SER A 80 -8.45 -4.98 -2.65
CA SER A 80 -9.40 -4.29 -3.55
C SER A 80 -10.36 -3.37 -2.82
N ALA A 81 -10.74 -3.71 -1.59
CA ALA A 81 -11.66 -2.94 -0.76
C ALA A 81 -11.12 -2.82 0.67
N LYS A 82 -10.37 -1.75 0.93
CA LYS A 82 -9.86 -1.41 2.27
C LYS A 82 -10.57 -0.16 2.78
N TYR A 83 -11.51 -0.37 3.69
CA TYR A 83 -12.34 0.72 4.21
C TYR A 83 -11.65 1.51 5.31
N ALA A 84 -11.90 2.81 5.37
CA ALA A 84 -11.57 3.64 6.52
C ALA A 84 -12.44 3.21 7.72
N SER A 85 -11.85 2.45 8.64
CA SER A 85 -12.57 1.78 9.74
C SER A 85 -11.83 1.92 11.06
N SER A 86 -12.60 2.08 12.15
CA SER A 86 -12.09 2.04 13.52
C SER A 86 -11.56 0.66 13.92
N LEU A 87 -11.94 -0.41 13.21
CA LEU A 87 -11.44 -1.77 13.44
C LEU A 87 -9.92 -1.90 13.19
N TYR A 88 -9.32 -0.95 12.48
CA TYR A 88 -7.86 -0.89 12.30
C TYR A 88 -7.10 -0.32 13.51
N ALA A 89 -7.77 0.26 14.52
CA ALA A 89 -7.10 0.90 15.65
C ALA A 89 -6.11 -0.04 16.38
N PRO A 90 -6.48 -1.28 16.76
CA PRO A 90 -5.53 -2.19 17.42
C PRO A 90 -4.31 -2.55 16.55
N PHE A 91 -4.51 -2.69 15.23
CA PHE A 91 -3.43 -2.95 14.29
C PHE A 91 -2.47 -1.76 14.19
N ARG A 92 -3.01 -0.54 14.08
CA ARG A 92 -2.20 0.68 14.03
C ARG A 92 -1.34 0.86 15.28
N ASP A 93 -1.88 0.55 16.45
CA ASP A 93 -1.15 0.60 17.71
C ASP A 93 -0.02 -0.44 17.73
N ALA A 94 -0.30 -1.67 17.29
CA ALA A 94 0.68 -2.74 17.25
C ALA A 94 1.81 -2.49 16.23
N ALA A 95 1.49 -1.89 15.08
CA ALA A 95 2.44 -1.57 14.02
C ALA A 95 3.11 -0.19 14.19
N PHE A 96 2.77 0.57 15.24
CA PHE A 96 3.22 1.96 15.44
C PHE A 96 2.95 2.86 14.22
N SER A 97 1.88 2.57 13.46
CA SER A 97 1.53 3.23 12.19
C SER A 97 0.31 4.14 12.30
N SER A 98 -0.05 4.56 13.50
CA SER A 98 -1.10 5.56 13.70
C SER A 98 -0.71 6.89 13.05
N PRO A 99 -1.57 7.50 12.20
CA PRO A 99 -1.28 8.78 11.58
C PRO A 99 -0.98 9.86 12.63
N SER A 100 0.12 10.59 12.46
CA SER A 100 0.50 11.70 13.36
C SER A 100 -0.31 12.97 13.09
N PHE A 101 -1.01 13.05 11.97
CA PHE A 101 -1.93 14.12 11.59
C PHE A 101 -3.01 13.57 10.66
N GLY A 102 -4.18 14.24 10.61
CA GLY A 102 -5.30 13.83 9.76
C GLY A 102 -5.78 12.40 10.00
N ASP A 103 -6.29 11.79 8.95
CA ASP A 103 -6.75 10.41 8.94
C ASP A 103 -6.47 9.75 7.58
N ARG A 104 -6.99 8.53 7.35
CA ARG A 104 -6.81 7.80 6.09
C ARG A 104 -8.03 7.89 5.16
N GLN A 105 -9.02 8.71 5.44
CA GLN A 105 -10.25 8.80 4.66
C GLN A 105 -10.02 9.34 3.24
N SER A 106 -8.92 10.07 3.03
CA SER A 106 -8.58 10.61 1.70
C SER A 106 -8.14 9.56 0.69
N TYR A 107 -7.75 8.35 1.15
CA TYR A 107 -7.26 7.28 0.26
C TYR A 107 -7.76 5.87 0.63
N GLN A 108 -8.42 5.67 1.77
CA GLN A 108 -9.17 4.45 2.07
C GLN A 108 -10.65 4.65 1.74
N MET A 109 -11.32 3.57 1.34
CA MET A 109 -12.70 3.61 0.88
C MET A 109 -13.69 4.00 1.97
N ASP A 110 -14.77 4.66 1.60
CA ASP A 110 -15.90 4.95 2.46
C ASP A 110 -16.77 3.70 2.66
N ALA A 111 -16.90 3.26 3.91
CA ALA A 111 -17.72 2.10 4.27
C ALA A 111 -19.23 2.28 3.95
N ALA A 112 -19.70 3.51 3.77
CA ALA A 112 -21.07 3.81 3.37
C ALA A 112 -21.30 3.86 1.85
N ASN A 113 -20.23 3.77 1.04
CA ASN A 113 -20.29 3.88 -0.41
C ASN A 113 -20.08 2.53 -1.12
N ALA A 114 -21.17 1.78 -1.32
CA ALA A 114 -21.12 0.49 -1.99
C ALA A 114 -20.71 0.55 -3.49
N ARG A 115 -20.65 1.75 -4.09
CA ARG A 115 -20.24 1.90 -5.50
C ARG A 115 -18.74 2.03 -5.66
N GLU A 116 -18.03 2.37 -4.61
CA GLU A 116 -16.58 2.52 -4.62
C GLU A 116 -15.87 1.16 -4.54
N ALA A 117 -16.43 0.23 -3.80
CA ALA A 117 -15.94 -1.15 -3.70
C ALA A 117 -16.45 -2.01 -4.85
#